data_6876fad83870cc17b47dcd7fa247a9b7
#
_entry.id   6876fad83870cc17b47dcd7fa247a9b7
#
_cell.length_a   1.000
_cell.length_b   1.000
_cell.length_c   1.000
_cell.angle_alpha   90.00
_cell.angle_beta   90.00
_cell.angle_gamma   90.00
#
_symmetry.space_group_name_H-M   'P 1'
#
loop_
_entity.id
_entity.type
_entity.pdbx_description
1 polymer ?
#
loop_
_entity_poly.entity_id
_entity_poly.type
_entity_poly.pdbx_seq_one_letter_code
_entity_poly.pdbx_strand_id
1 'polypeptide(L)'
;PWIAGIIMPMFIIIGMMAIPYIDINKKGDGYYSFKERRVGYFIFMYGWLVLWLFLIVIGTFFRGPNWNFFGPFEWWDPHKVEPLTNINLSEYVWIKLLNTGLPSNPLVREFVGIVITVGYLFIMPLLLAKTKLKHIFDHYGPVRYATMMLFGLSMFALPIKMYLRWMINLKYIVSIPEWFFNI
;
A
#
# COMPACT_ATOMS: atom_id res chain seq x y z
N PRO A 1 -2.86 -12.58 5.51
CA PRO A 1 -2.12 -13.60 4.76
C PRO A 1 -2.39 -13.57 3.25
N TRP A 2 -3.63 -13.35 2.85
CA TRP A 2 -4.01 -13.26 1.44
C TRP A 2 -3.33 -12.10 0.71
N ILE A 3 -3.35 -10.92 1.28
CA ILE A 3 -2.74 -9.72 0.68
C ILE A 3 -1.22 -9.89 0.61
N ALA A 4 -0.58 -10.19 1.74
CA ALA A 4 0.88 -10.28 1.79
C ALA A 4 1.44 -11.54 1.11
N GLY A 5 0.73 -12.69 1.20
CA GLY A 5 1.22 -13.97 0.72
C GLY A 5 0.85 -14.30 -0.72
N ILE A 6 -0.25 -13.79 -1.25
CA ILE A 6 -0.76 -14.12 -2.59
C ILE A 6 -0.83 -12.88 -3.48
N ILE A 7 -1.57 -11.86 -3.10
CA ILE A 7 -1.87 -10.72 -3.97
C ILE A 7 -0.60 -9.90 -4.28
N MET A 8 0.20 -9.58 -3.27
CA MET A 8 1.44 -8.80 -3.48
C MET A 8 2.49 -9.54 -4.30
N PRO A 9 2.80 -10.84 -4.06
CA PRO A 9 3.69 -11.60 -4.95
C PRO A 9 3.15 -11.72 -6.37
N MET A 10 1.84 -11.93 -6.54
CA MET A 10 1.24 -11.94 -7.88
C MET A 10 1.38 -10.60 -8.59
N PHE A 11 1.23 -9.49 -7.89
CA PHE A 11 1.45 -8.15 -8.47
C PHE A 11 2.88 -7.97 -8.96
N ILE A 12 3.88 -8.51 -8.28
CA ILE A 12 5.27 -8.47 -8.74
C ILE A 12 5.40 -9.22 -10.06
N ILE A 13 4.86 -10.44 -10.15
CA ILE A 13 4.94 -11.27 -11.35
C ILE A 13 4.19 -10.59 -12.51
N ILE A 14 2.94 -10.19 -12.29
CA ILE A 14 2.11 -9.51 -13.31
C ILE A 14 2.76 -8.18 -13.72
N GLY A 15 3.33 -7.44 -12.78
CA GLY A 15 4.06 -6.21 -13.05
C GLY A 15 5.26 -6.43 -13.97
N MET A 16 6.06 -7.45 -13.74
CA MET A 16 7.17 -7.83 -14.61
C MET A 16 6.69 -8.22 -16.02
N MET A 17 5.60 -8.98 -16.11
CA MET A 17 5.00 -9.35 -17.39
C MET A 17 4.43 -8.15 -18.14
N ALA A 18 3.95 -7.14 -17.43
CA ALA A 18 3.36 -5.94 -18.02
C ALA A 18 4.39 -4.93 -18.56
N ILE A 19 5.65 -4.98 -18.09
CA ILE A 19 6.70 -4.02 -18.48
C ILE A 19 6.81 -3.82 -19.98
N PRO A 20 6.91 -4.85 -20.85
CA PRO A 20 7.05 -4.69 -22.30
C PRO A 20 5.85 -3.98 -22.94
N TYR A 21 4.67 -4.14 -22.37
CA TYR A 21 3.42 -3.56 -22.88
C TYR A 21 3.21 -2.11 -22.42
N ILE A 22 3.74 -1.77 -21.25
CA ILE A 22 3.67 -0.41 -20.70
C ILE A 22 4.74 0.47 -21.32
N ASP A 23 5.86 -0.11 -21.75
CA ASP A 23 6.96 0.64 -22.32
C ASP A 23 6.56 1.36 -23.62
N ILE A 24 6.82 2.65 -23.66
CA ILE A 24 6.55 3.51 -24.80
C ILE A 24 7.74 3.59 -25.76
N ASN A 25 8.82 2.89 -25.47
CA ASN A 25 10.05 2.93 -26.28
C ASN A 25 9.91 2.10 -27.54
N LYS A 26 9.56 2.74 -28.64
CA LYS A 26 9.44 2.09 -29.96
C LYS A 26 10.77 1.91 -30.67
N LYS A 27 11.80 2.66 -30.29
CA LYS A 27 13.09 2.69 -30.99
C LYS A 27 14.18 1.84 -30.33
N GLY A 28 13.92 1.28 -29.16
CA GLY A 28 14.93 0.54 -28.43
C GLY A 28 16.02 1.38 -27.78
N ASP A 29 15.81 2.69 -27.66
CA ASP A 29 16.73 3.59 -26.94
C ASP A 29 16.82 3.22 -25.45
N GLY A 30 17.88 3.67 -24.78
CA GLY A 30 18.10 3.38 -23.39
C GLY A 30 16.95 3.81 -22.48
N TYR A 31 16.81 3.17 -21.32
CA TYR A 31 15.72 3.39 -20.37
C TYR A 31 15.55 4.86 -19.95
N TYR A 32 16.63 5.62 -19.89
CA TYR A 32 16.65 7.01 -19.46
C TYR A 32 16.46 8.05 -20.59
N SER A 33 16.26 7.61 -21.82
CA SER A 33 16.20 8.49 -22.99
C SER A 33 14.96 9.37 -23.04
N PHE A 34 13.89 8.98 -22.36
CA PHE A 34 12.60 9.69 -22.39
C PHE A 34 12.29 10.33 -21.03
N LYS A 35 11.93 11.61 -21.07
CA LYS A 35 11.53 12.35 -19.85
C LYS A 35 10.28 11.78 -19.18
N GLU A 36 9.38 11.23 -19.97
CA GLU A 36 8.13 10.64 -19.55
C GLU A 36 8.34 9.38 -18.68
N ARG A 37 9.45 8.69 -18.84
CA ARG A 37 9.83 7.55 -18.02
C ARG A 37 10.26 7.89 -16.61
N ARG A 38 10.48 9.16 -16.28
CA ARG A 38 10.90 9.56 -14.93
C ARG A 38 9.97 9.06 -13.85
N VAL A 39 8.65 9.08 -14.08
CA VAL A 39 7.69 8.59 -13.08
C VAL A 39 7.84 7.10 -12.86
N GLY A 40 7.95 6.29 -13.93
CA GLY A 40 8.22 4.86 -13.83
C GLY A 40 9.54 4.57 -13.11
N TYR A 41 10.59 5.33 -13.41
CA TYR A 41 11.86 5.23 -12.72
C TYR A 41 11.75 5.56 -11.23
N PHE A 42 11.05 6.62 -10.85
CA PHE A 42 10.85 6.96 -9.44
C PHE A 42 10.04 5.90 -8.69
N ILE A 43 9.01 5.33 -9.33
CA ILE A 43 8.25 4.21 -8.74
C ILE A 43 9.16 3.00 -8.52
N PHE A 44 10.00 2.66 -9.50
CA PHE A 44 10.97 1.57 -9.37
C PHE A 44 11.98 1.83 -8.24
N MET A 45 12.60 3.01 -8.21
CA MET A 45 13.55 3.38 -7.17
C MET A 45 12.91 3.43 -5.78
N TYR A 46 11.68 3.90 -5.69
CA TYR A 46 10.92 3.86 -4.46
C TYR A 46 10.71 2.41 -3.99
N GLY A 47 10.29 1.51 -4.87
CA GLY A 47 10.13 0.10 -4.56
C GLY A 47 11.44 -0.55 -4.10
N TRP A 48 12.53 -0.26 -4.80
CA TRP A 48 13.85 -0.80 -4.46
C TRP A 48 14.42 -0.23 -3.16
N LEU A 49 14.50 1.09 -3.04
CA LEU A 49 15.16 1.73 -1.91
C LEU A 49 14.30 1.74 -0.65
N VAL A 50 13.00 2.05 -0.77
CA VAL A 50 12.13 2.21 0.38
C VAL A 50 11.48 0.88 0.75
N LEU A 51 10.79 0.23 -0.17
CA LEU A 51 10.04 -0.98 0.16
C LEU A 51 10.94 -2.19 0.37
N TRP A 52 12.01 -2.30 -0.35
CA TRP A 52 12.90 -3.45 -0.21
C TRP A 52 14.04 -3.18 0.77
N LEU A 53 14.98 -2.30 0.47
CA LEU A 53 16.14 -2.08 1.34
C LEU A 53 15.75 -1.49 2.71
N PHE A 54 15.07 -0.36 2.72
CA PHE A 54 14.80 0.36 3.97
C PHE A 54 13.85 -0.40 4.89
N LEU A 55 12.77 -0.99 4.37
CA LEU A 55 11.85 -1.78 5.19
C LEU A 55 12.45 -3.09 5.67
N ILE A 56 13.34 -3.74 4.88
CA ILE A 56 14.06 -4.92 5.35
C ILE A 56 15.00 -4.54 6.49
N VAL A 57 15.77 -3.48 6.35
CA VAL A 57 16.66 -3.01 7.42
C VAL A 57 15.88 -2.70 8.70
N ILE A 58 14.77 -1.94 8.58
CA ILE A 58 13.92 -1.65 9.75
C ILE A 58 13.33 -2.92 10.34
N GLY A 59 12.77 -3.79 9.51
CA GLY A 59 12.12 -5.01 9.98
C GLY A 59 13.09 -6.00 10.64
N THR A 60 14.34 -6.05 10.17
CA THR A 60 15.35 -6.98 10.68
C THR A 60 16.06 -6.45 11.94
N PHE A 61 16.42 -5.17 11.94
CA PHE A 61 17.30 -4.62 12.99
C PHE A 61 16.60 -3.73 14.01
N PHE A 62 15.47 -3.12 13.67
CA PHE A 62 14.81 -2.14 14.52
C PHE A 62 13.43 -2.53 15.02
N ARG A 63 12.82 -3.57 14.42
CA ARG A 63 11.48 -4.02 14.79
C ARG A 63 11.49 -5.43 15.34
N GLY A 64 10.81 -5.60 16.44
CA GLY A 64 10.59 -6.87 17.11
C GLY A 64 9.15 -7.37 16.97
N PRO A 65 8.72 -8.29 17.90
CA PRO A 65 7.37 -8.83 17.90
C PRO A 65 6.31 -7.75 17.90
N ASN A 66 5.23 -7.97 17.16
CA ASN A 66 4.12 -7.02 17.02
C ASN A 66 4.51 -5.64 16.43
N TRP A 67 5.57 -5.58 15.65
CA TRP A 67 6.10 -4.34 15.09
C TRP A 67 6.51 -3.28 16.13
N ASN A 68 6.78 -3.68 17.33
CA ASN A 68 7.32 -2.78 18.34
C ASN A 68 8.72 -2.34 17.96
N PHE A 69 9.02 -1.09 18.23
CA PHE A 69 10.30 -0.50 17.90
C PHE A 69 11.31 -0.79 19.01
N PHE A 70 12.38 -1.46 18.63
CA PHE A 70 13.55 -1.64 19.47
C PHE A 70 14.57 -0.61 19.10
N GLY A 71 14.63 0.52 19.24
CA GLY A 71 15.62 1.47 18.77
C GLY A 71 17.07 0.94 18.75
N PRO A 72 18.03 1.68 18.25
CA PRO A 72 19.42 1.25 18.24
C PRO A 72 20.01 1.11 19.64
N PHE A 73 19.30 1.52 20.67
CA PHE A 73 19.73 1.54 22.07
C PHE A 73 19.14 0.38 22.93
N GLU A 74 18.21 -0.40 22.39
CA GLU A 74 17.67 -1.57 23.07
C GLU A 74 18.12 -2.84 22.37
N TRP A 75 18.55 -3.83 23.16
CA TRP A 75 18.86 -5.15 22.64
C TRP A 75 17.57 -5.84 22.21
N TRP A 76 17.64 -6.52 21.08
CA TRP A 76 16.53 -7.33 20.61
C TRP A 76 16.28 -8.48 21.60
N ASP A 77 15.08 -8.52 22.16
CA ASP A 77 14.64 -9.58 23.06
C ASP A 77 13.47 -10.33 22.44
N PRO A 78 13.66 -11.61 22.04
CA PRO A 78 12.58 -12.41 21.47
C PRO A 78 11.47 -12.74 22.48
N HIS A 79 11.73 -12.58 23.78
CA HIS A 79 10.76 -12.84 24.85
C HIS A 79 10.00 -11.59 25.30
N LYS A 80 10.30 -10.43 24.74
CA LYS A 80 9.59 -9.19 25.06
C LYS A 80 8.11 -9.31 24.67
N VAL A 81 7.27 -9.37 25.69
CA VAL A 81 5.81 -9.42 25.54
C VAL A 81 5.28 -7.99 25.61
N GLU A 82 4.70 -7.53 24.51
CA GLU A 82 4.05 -6.23 24.45
C GLU A 82 2.53 -6.43 24.31
N PRO A 83 1.70 -5.62 24.98
CA PRO A 83 0.26 -5.73 24.84
C PRO A 83 -0.17 -5.42 23.39
N LEU A 84 -1.05 -6.26 22.87
CA LEU A 84 -1.62 -6.07 21.52
C LEU A 84 -2.68 -4.96 21.56
N THR A 85 -2.29 -3.75 21.29
CA THR A 85 -3.19 -2.59 21.18
C THR A 85 -3.66 -2.39 19.72
N ASN A 86 -4.21 -3.45 19.14
CA ASN A 86 -4.67 -3.42 17.75
C ASN A 86 -6.11 -2.94 17.68
N ILE A 87 -6.37 -1.93 16.86
CA ILE A 87 -7.71 -1.38 16.61
C ILE A 87 -7.97 -1.41 15.10
N ASN A 88 -9.14 -1.91 14.69
CA ASN A 88 -9.58 -1.85 13.30
C ASN A 88 -10.24 -0.50 13.02
N LEU A 89 -10.25 -0.08 11.76
CA LEU A 89 -10.88 1.19 11.38
C LEU A 89 -12.37 1.22 11.72
N SER A 90 -13.04 0.10 11.54
CA SER A 90 -14.45 -0.06 11.93
C SER A 90 -14.70 0.20 13.41
N GLU A 91 -13.84 -0.33 14.28
CA GLU A 91 -13.92 -0.08 15.73
C GLU A 91 -13.67 1.40 16.05
N TYR A 92 -12.76 2.02 15.33
CA TYR A 92 -12.50 3.46 15.46
C TYR A 92 -13.73 4.30 15.12
N VAL A 93 -14.40 3.98 14.02
CA VAL A 93 -15.57 4.72 13.54
C VAL A 93 -16.80 4.44 14.42
N TRP A 94 -17.16 3.17 14.60
CA TRP A 94 -18.40 2.81 15.28
C TRP A 94 -18.34 2.98 16.80
N ILE A 95 -17.25 2.56 17.42
CA ILE A 95 -17.14 2.59 18.89
C ILE A 95 -16.61 3.93 19.39
N LYS A 96 -15.47 4.41 18.84
CA LYS A 96 -14.85 5.63 19.37
C LYS A 96 -15.50 6.93 18.89
N LEU A 97 -15.91 6.99 17.60
CA LEU A 97 -16.46 8.21 17.02
C LEU A 97 -17.98 8.31 17.21
N LEU A 98 -18.69 7.23 16.90
CA LEU A 98 -20.16 7.22 16.96
C LEU A 98 -20.73 6.73 18.28
N ASN A 99 -19.88 6.16 19.18
CA ASN A 99 -20.28 5.56 20.45
C ASN A 99 -21.43 4.55 20.34
N THR A 100 -21.45 3.80 19.23
CA THR A 100 -22.44 2.78 18.91
C THR A 100 -21.76 1.40 18.89
N GLY A 101 -22.55 0.33 18.99
CA GLY A 101 -22.04 -1.02 18.82
C GLY A 101 -21.66 -1.31 17.37
N LEU A 102 -20.81 -2.32 17.16
CA LEU A 102 -20.44 -2.79 15.82
C LEU A 102 -21.65 -3.40 15.11
N PRO A 103 -21.96 -2.98 13.86
CA PRO A 103 -23.02 -3.59 13.08
C PRO A 103 -22.74 -5.07 12.82
N SER A 104 -23.80 -5.90 12.81
CA SER A 104 -23.71 -7.32 12.53
C SER A 104 -23.41 -7.60 11.05
N ASN A 105 -23.84 -6.71 10.14
CA ASN A 105 -23.59 -6.85 8.72
C ASN A 105 -22.15 -6.41 8.40
N PRO A 106 -21.28 -7.31 7.85
CA PRO A 106 -19.88 -7.01 7.58
C PRO A 106 -19.68 -5.87 6.58
N LEU A 107 -20.55 -5.72 5.59
CA LEU A 107 -20.44 -4.63 4.61
C LEU A 107 -20.75 -3.26 5.23
N VAL A 108 -21.73 -3.19 6.12
CA VAL A 108 -22.06 -1.94 6.83
C VAL A 108 -20.96 -1.62 7.84
N ARG A 109 -20.46 -2.62 8.55
CA ARG A 109 -19.37 -2.47 9.52
C ARG A 109 -18.12 -1.88 8.87
N GLU A 110 -17.73 -2.41 7.72
CA GLU A 110 -16.49 -2.03 7.02
C GLU A 110 -16.71 -0.97 5.92
N PHE A 111 -17.91 -0.38 5.82
CA PHE A 111 -18.26 0.56 4.76
C PHE A 111 -17.25 1.70 4.61
N VAL A 112 -16.82 2.31 5.70
CA VAL A 112 -15.86 3.43 5.68
C VAL A 112 -14.52 2.97 5.15
N GLY A 113 -14.02 1.82 5.59
CA GLY A 113 -12.77 1.24 5.09
C GLY A 113 -12.83 0.91 3.61
N ILE A 114 -13.95 0.34 3.15
CA ILE A 114 -14.17 0.03 1.73
C ILE A 114 -14.18 1.32 0.90
N VAL A 115 -14.90 2.35 1.33
CA VAL A 115 -14.96 3.64 0.62
C VAL A 115 -13.58 4.29 0.53
N ILE A 116 -12.79 4.27 1.61
CA ILE A 116 -11.42 4.80 1.60
C ILE A 116 -10.53 4.01 0.63
N THR A 117 -10.59 2.68 0.66
CA THR A 117 -9.76 1.82 -0.21
C THR A 117 -10.14 2.01 -1.67
N VAL A 118 -11.43 2.00 -2.00
CA VAL A 118 -11.92 2.24 -3.36
C VAL A 118 -11.57 3.66 -3.82
N GLY A 119 -11.75 4.65 -2.98
CA GLY A 119 -11.37 6.03 -3.25
C GLY A 119 -9.89 6.18 -3.56
N TYR A 120 -9.05 5.53 -2.76
CA TYR A 120 -7.61 5.54 -2.96
C TYR A 120 -7.19 4.88 -4.29
N LEU A 121 -7.74 3.71 -4.61
CA LEU A 121 -7.32 2.95 -5.80
C LEU A 121 -7.95 3.45 -7.11
N PHE A 122 -9.14 4.02 -7.07
CA PHE A 122 -9.86 4.42 -8.28
C PHE A 122 -10.04 5.94 -8.43
N ILE A 123 -10.40 6.64 -7.38
CA ILE A 123 -10.65 8.09 -7.48
C ILE A 123 -9.33 8.86 -7.55
N MET A 124 -8.35 8.48 -6.74
CA MET A 124 -7.06 9.18 -6.72
C MET A 124 -6.32 9.15 -8.06
N PRO A 125 -6.22 8.02 -8.80
CA PRO A 125 -5.62 8.01 -10.14
C PRO A 125 -6.34 8.95 -11.12
N LEU A 126 -7.67 8.98 -11.08
CA LEU A 126 -8.47 9.87 -11.96
C LEU A 126 -8.22 11.35 -11.65
N LEU A 127 -8.14 11.71 -10.37
CA LEU A 127 -7.79 13.07 -9.97
C LEU A 127 -6.38 13.44 -10.40
N LEU A 128 -5.41 12.56 -10.24
CA LEU A 128 -4.03 12.78 -10.66
C LEU A 128 -3.91 12.87 -12.18
N ALA A 129 -4.67 12.08 -12.95
CA ALA A 129 -4.72 12.16 -14.40
C ALA A 129 -5.23 13.52 -14.90
N LYS A 130 -6.16 14.14 -14.16
CA LYS A 130 -6.69 15.46 -14.51
C LYS A 130 -5.84 16.65 -14.02
N THR A 131 -4.94 16.40 -13.07
CA THR A 131 -4.15 17.44 -12.41
C THR A 131 -2.66 17.31 -12.72
N LYS A 132 -1.92 16.74 -11.77
CA LYS A 132 -0.44 16.69 -11.82
C LYS A 132 0.12 15.73 -12.87
N LEU A 133 -0.58 14.63 -13.14
CA LEU A 133 -0.12 13.58 -14.04
C LEU A 133 -0.81 13.61 -15.41
N LYS A 134 -1.47 14.71 -15.76
CA LYS A 134 -2.17 14.87 -17.05
C LYS A 134 -1.23 14.56 -18.23
N HIS A 135 -0.04 15.14 -18.23
CA HIS A 135 0.94 14.91 -19.29
C HIS A 135 1.29 13.42 -19.46
N ILE A 136 1.41 12.69 -18.36
CA ILE A 136 1.71 11.26 -18.38
C ILE A 136 0.51 10.46 -18.88
N PHE A 137 -0.69 10.82 -18.41
CA PHE A 137 -1.92 10.20 -18.88
C PHE A 137 -2.10 10.34 -20.40
N ASP A 138 -1.90 11.54 -20.92
CA ASP A 138 -2.02 11.84 -22.36
C ASP A 138 -0.96 11.08 -23.19
N HIS A 139 0.23 10.88 -22.63
CA HIS A 139 1.34 10.22 -23.34
C HIS A 139 1.25 8.69 -23.29
N TYR A 140 0.92 8.12 -22.13
CA TYR A 140 0.81 6.66 -21.94
C TYR A 140 -0.51 6.07 -22.45
N GLY A 141 -1.57 6.85 -22.42
CA GLY A 141 -2.94 6.40 -22.66
C GLY A 141 -3.58 5.76 -21.42
N PRO A 142 -4.91 5.52 -21.45
CA PRO A 142 -5.68 5.16 -20.25
C PRO A 142 -5.26 3.82 -19.64
N VAL A 143 -5.02 2.79 -20.46
CA VAL A 143 -4.72 1.43 -19.97
C VAL A 143 -3.35 1.38 -19.30
N ARG A 144 -2.31 1.90 -19.96
CA ARG A 144 -0.95 1.93 -19.42
C ARG A 144 -0.87 2.78 -18.15
N TYR A 145 -1.52 3.92 -18.17
CA TYR A 145 -1.61 4.78 -17.00
C TYR A 145 -2.31 4.08 -15.82
N ALA A 146 -3.46 3.45 -16.06
CA ALA A 146 -4.19 2.73 -15.02
C ALA A 146 -3.36 1.59 -14.41
N THR A 147 -2.65 0.82 -15.24
CA THR A 147 -1.76 -0.26 -14.77
C THR A 147 -0.61 0.30 -13.94
N MET A 148 0.06 1.34 -14.40
CA MET A 148 1.13 2.01 -13.66
C MET A 148 0.64 2.54 -12.31
N MET A 149 -0.52 3.18 -12.29
CA MET A 149 -1.11 3.73 -11.07
C MET A 149 -1.55 2.64 -10.10
N LEU A 150 -2.12 1.55 -10.58
CA LEU A 150 -2.50 0.42 -9.73
C LEU A 150 -1.28 -0.12 -8.95
N PHE A 151 -0.20 -0.40 -9.66
CA PHE A 151 1.02 -0.90 -9.01
C PHE A 151 1.67 0.16 -8.12
N GLY A 152 1.78 1.39 -8.59
CA GLY A 152 2.36 2.49 -7.82
C GLY A 152 1.60 2.76 -6.52
N LEU A 153 0.27 2.89 -6.58
CA LEU A 153 -0.55 3.12 -5.39
C LEU A 153 -0.56 1.93 -4.44
N SER A 154 -0.53 0.69 -4.95
CA SER A 154 -0.40 -0.50 -4.11
C SER A 154 0.93 -0.51 -3.34
N MET A 155 2.02 -0.09 -3.98
CA MET A 155 3.32 0.07 -3.32
C MET A 155 3.29 1.19 -2.28
N PHE A 156 2.69 2.34 -2.57
CA PHE A 156 2.56 3.46 -1.63
C PHE A 156 1.63 3.15 -0.45
N ALA A 157 0.68 2.23 -0.62
CA ALA A 157 -0.21 1.81 0.46
C ALA A 157 0.54 1.17 1.64
N LEU A 158 1.67 0.48 1.38
CA LEU A 158 2.45 -0.19 2.42
C LEU A 158 3.00 0.77 3.49
N PRO A 159 3.77 1.82 3.14
CA PRO A 159 4.23 2.78 4.14
C PRO A 159 3.10 3.63 4.73
N ILE A 160 2.03 3.89 4.00
CA ILE A 160 0.84 4.57 4.56
C ILE A 160 0.26 3.71 5.69
N LYS A 161 0.05 2.42 5.44
CA LYS A 161 -0.45 1.49 6.46
C LYS A 161 0.51 1.37 7.64
N MET A 162 1.81 1.32 7.40
CA MET A 162 2.83 1.29 8.43
C MET A 162 2.79 2.55 9.30
N TYR A 163 2.65 3.72 8.68
CA TYR A 163 2.51 4.98 9.40
C TYR A 163 1.24 5.03 10.26
N LEU A 164 0.11 4.61 9.72
CA LEU A 164 -1.16 4.52 10.47
C LEU A 164 -1.04 3.53 11.64
N ARG A 165 -0.30 2.45 11.45
CA ARG A 165 -0.01 1.51 12.53
C ARG A 165 0.77 2.16 13.68
N TRP A 166 1.75 3.00 13.36
CA TRP A 166 2.56 3.67 14.37
C TRP A 166 1.82 4.79 15.09
N MET A 167 1.01 5.55 14.36
CA MET A 167 0.33 6.72 14.91
C MET A 167 -0.91 6.38 15.73
N ILE A 168 -1.71 5.43 15.29
CA ILE A 168 -3.04 5.15 15.86
C ILE A 168 -3.29 3.68 16.17
N ASN A 169 -2.25 2.85 16.10
CA ASN A 169 -2.34 1.40 16.28
C ASN A 169 -3.35 0.71 15.35
N LEU A 170 -3.57 1.28 14.16
CA LEU A 170 -4.50 0.75 13.18
C LEU A 170 -3.99 -0.58 12.62
N LYS A 171 -4.73 -1.66 12.84
CA LYS A 171 -4.37 -2.98 12.33
C LYS A 171 -4.89 -3.20 10.91
N TYR A 172 -6.17 -3.03 10.70
CA TYR A 172 -6.81 -3.22 9.41
C TYR A 172 -7.68 -2.01 9.03
N ILE A 173 -7.60 -1.62 7.76
CA ILE A 173 -8.48 -0.60 7.16
C ILE A 173 -9.83 -1.25 6.83
N VAL A 174 -9.80 -2.49 6.32
CA VAL A 174 -10.98 -3.33 6.11
C VAL A 174 -10.72 -4.68 6.76
N SER A 175 -11.62 -5.14 7.61
CA SER A 175 -11.51 -6.42 8.30
C SER A 175 -12.82 -7.20 8.18
N ILE A 176 -12.85 -8.18 7.27
CA ILE A 176 -13.99 -9.07 7.07
C ILE A 176 -13.55 -10.51 7.37
N PRO A 177 -13.52 -10.89 8.67
CA PRO A 177 -13.08 -12.23 9.07
C PRO A 177 -13.91 -13.34 8.42
N GLU A 178 -15.18 -13.08 8.19
CA GLU A 178 -16.13 -14.02 7.57
C GLU A 178 -15.69 -14.44 6.17
N TRP A 179 -14.93 -13.61 5.46
CA TRP A 179 -14.40 -13.87 4.13
C TRP A 179 -12.87 -13.99 4.09
N PHE A 180 -12.25 -14.10 5.25
CA PHE A 180 -10.79 -14.10 5.41
C PHE A 180 -10.10 -12.91 4.72
N PHE A 181 -10.80 -11.78 4.59
CA PHE A 181 -10.31 -10.60 3.89
C PHE A 181 -9.94 -9.51 4.87
N ASN A 182 -8.65 -9.19 4.91
CA ASN A 182 -8.10 -8.16 5.78
C ASN A 182 -7.04 -7.34 5.03
N ILE A 183 -7.22 -6.02 5.00
CA ILE A 183 -6.29 -5.06 4.38
C ILE A 183 -5.76 -4.09 5.43
#